data_c45d57bb5b017f3796d305b9b8aef73e
#
_entry.id   c45d57bb5b017f3796d305b9b8aef73e
#
_cell.length_a   1.000
_cell.length_b   1.000
_cell.length_c   1.000
_cell.angle_alpha   90.00
_cell.angle_beta   90.00
_cell.angle_gamma   90.00
#
_symmetry.space_group_name_H-M   'P 1'
#
loop_
_entity.id
_entity.type
_entity.pdbx_description
1 polymer ?
#
loop_
_entity_poly.entity_id
_entity_poly.type
_entity_poly.pdbx_seq_one_letter_code
_entity_poly.pdbx_strand_id
1 'polypeptide(L)'
;DPDNWPKLADTNYDGTDLIAVGWTEEHDKKFGSIMNLIGLAKHSLGFEKAIKINGEYKIVKDPLQRIFHFYDEDPSYSRVRFKRPEISYVYKNFTRFKNHYQMIDFDDMLEKSLVKNIEFKPYKLVLVDEAQDLSKLEWQVISKIARNTEELVLVGDDDQSIYGWKGSDARIFQKWPCKKECVRSLPKTYRLPPAVYKVVMKIQGEIQHRLG
;
A
#
# COMPACT_ATOMS: atom_id res chain seq x y z
N ASP A 1 18.01 -14.36 16.20
CA ASP A 1 19.35 -14.28 15.61
C ASP A 1 19.25 -14.55 14.12
N PRO A 2 19.70 -13.64 13.22
CA PRO A 2 19.64 -13.86 11.77
C PRO A 2 20.38 -15.11 11.32
N ASP A 3 21.37 -15.55 12.11
CA ASP A 3 22.14 -16.76 11.84
C ASP A 3 21.36 -18.06 12.10
N ASN A 4 20.22 -17.96 12.80
CA ASN A 4 19.32 -19.10 13.09
C ASN A 4 18.14 -19.22 12.11
N TRP A 5 18.05 -18.34 11.11
CA TRP A 5 17.08 -18.53 10.05
C TRP A 5 17.54 -19.68 9.13
N PRO A 6 16.61 -20.58 8.73
CA PRO A 6 16.94 -21.64 7.80
C PRO A 6 17.59 -21.06 6.55
N LYS A 7 18.78 -21.52 6.23
CA LYS A 7 19.42 -21.17 4.96
C LYS A 7 18.59 -21.82 3.88
N LEU A 8 17.89 -21.00 3.08
CA LEU A 8 17.23 -21.50 1.88
C LEU A 8 18.32 -22.09 0.99
N ALA A 9 18.31 -23.42 0.85
CA ALA A 9 19.24 -24.12 -0.01
C ALA A 9 19.08 -23.62 -1.46
N ASP A 10 20.17 -23.57 -2.20
CA ASP A 10 20.21 -23.06 -3.58
C ASP A 10 19.45 -23.90 -4.61
N THR A 11 18.78 -24.97 -4.18
CA THR A 11 18.21 -25.97 -5.08
C THR A 11 16.75 -26.27 -4.73
N ASN A 12 15.88 -26.13 -5.74
CA ASN A 12 14.50 -26.62 -5.82
C ASN A 12 13.59 -26.27 -4.64
N TYR A 13 13.16 -25.01 -4.60
CA TYR A 13 12.20 -24.52 -3.63
C TYR A 13 10.77 -24.88 -4.08
N ASP A 14 10.21 -25.96 -3.55
CA ASP A 14 8.81 -26.36 -3.78
C ASP A 14 7.89 -26.08 -2.58
N GLY A 15 8.37 -25.39 -1.55
CA GLY A 15 7.63 -25.10 -0.32
C GLY A 15 7.70 -26.24 0.72
N THR A 16 8.01 -27.47 0.33
CA THR A 16 8.16 -28.59 1.26
C THR A 16 9.53 -28.61 1.91
N ASP A 17 10.53 -28.07 1.25
CA ASP A 17 11.91 -27.96 1.74
C ASP A 17 12.07 -27.03 2.94
N LEU A 18 11.17 -26.06 3.11
CA LEU A 18 11.17 -25.17 4.28
C LEU A 18 10.91 -25.94 5.59
N ILE A 19 10.04 -26.94 5.55
CA ILE A 19 9.74 -27.81 6.71
C ILE A 19 10.97 -28.71 6.99
N ALA A 20 11.65 -29.16 5.95
CA ALA A 20 12.81 -30.03 6.08
C ALA A 20 14.06 -29.34 6.67
N VAL A 21 14.16 -28.01 6.57
CA VAL A 21 15.31 -27.23 7.10
C VAL A 21 15.03 -26.56 8.45
N GLY A 22 14.02 -27.01 9.20
CA GLY A 22 13.73 -26.52 10.56
C GLY A 22 12.89 -25.25 10.61
N TRP A 23 12.08 -25.00 9.58
CA TRP A 23 11.06 -23.95 9.63
C TRP A 23 9.97 -24.29 10.64
N THR A 24 9.56 -23.34 11.46
CA THR A 24 8.58 -23.51 12.54
C THR A 24 7.39 -22.57 12.35
N GLU A 25 6.28 -22.80 13.05
CA GLU A 25 5.15 -21.87 13.08
C GLU A 25 5.54 -20.45 13.53
N GLU A 26 6.55 -20.32 14.38
CA GLU A 26 7.06 -19.01 14.80
C GLU A 26 7.72 -18.29 13.63
N HIS A 27 8.47 -19.03 12.81
CA HIS A 27 9.05 -18.49 11.57
C HIS A 27 7.97 -18.07 10.59
N ASP A 28 6.88 -18.84 10.43
CA ASP A 28 5.73 -18.48 9.59
C ASP A 28 5.07 -17.17 10.04
N LYS A 29 4.78 -17.05 11.33
CA LYS A 29 4.16 -15.84 11.89
C LYS A 29 5.06 -14.62 11.69
N LYS A 30 6.36 -14.80 11.93
CA LYS A 30 7.34 -13.74 11.80
C LYS A 30 7.54 -13.33 10.34
N PHE A 31 7.62 -14.31 9.43
CA PHE A 31 7.69 -14.10 7.98
C PHE A 31 6.46 -13.32 7.49
N GLY A 32 5.25 -13.77 7.83
CA GLY A 32 4.00 -13.09 7.48
C GLY A 32 3.96 -11.65 7.98
N SER A 33 4.41 -11.41 9.19
CA SER A 33 4.46 -10.07 9.78
C SER A 33 5.47 -9.16 9.07
N ILE A 34 6.63 -9.68 8.66
CA ILE A 34 7.62 -8.93 7.87
C ILE A 34 7.09 -8.67 6.46
N MET A 35 6.41 -9.64 5.84
CA MET A 35 5.79 -9.44 4.53
C MET A 35 4.71 -8.36 4.56
N ASN A 36 3.88 -8.33 5.62
CA ASN A 36 2.91 -7.27 5.83
C ASN A 36 3.58 -5.88 5.98
N LEU A 37 4.68 -5.80 6.72
CA LEU A 37 5.48 -4.58 6.84
C LEU A 37 6.02 -4.12 5.47
N ILE A 38 6.54 -5.04 4.66
CA ILE A 38 7.06 -4.76 3.32
C ILE A 38 5.96 -4.21 2.42
N GLY A 39 4.80 -4.86 2.39
CA GLY A 39 3.64 -4.41 1.61
C GLY A 39 3.17 -3.03 2.06
N LEU A 40 3.00 -2.84 3.37
CA LEU A 40 2.56 -1.56 3.93
C LEU A 40 3.54 -0.42 3.63
N ALA A 41 4.85 -0.67 3.71
CA ALA A 41 5.87 0.30 3.34
C ALA A 41 5.79 0.72 1.87
N LYS A 42 5.57 -0.24 0.95
CA LYS A 42 5.36 0.03 -0.48
C LYS A 42 4.12 0.89 -0.71
N HIS A 43 3.00 0.52 -0.10
CA HIS A 43 1.72 1.22 -0.27
C HIS A 43 1.72 2.62 0.36
N SER A 44 2.30 2.78 1.55
CA SER A 44 2.32 4.04 2.29
C SER A 44 3.31 5.06 1.73
N LEU A 45 4.47 4.59 1.24
CA LEU A 45 5.51 5.47 0.71
C LEU A 45 5.35 5.74 -0.79
N GLY A 46 4.71 4.82 -1.52
CA GLY A 46 4.63 4.86 -2.96
C GLY A 46 5.97 4.57 -3.65
N PHE A 47 5.97 4.73 -4.97
CA PHE A 47 7.13 4.49 -5.82
C PHE A 47 7.99 5.75 -5.95
N GLU A 48 9.30 5.63 -5.82
CA GLU A 48 10.28 6.72 -5.96
C GLU A 48 9.97 7.99 -5.13
N LYS A 49 9.57 7.83 -3.87
CA LYS A 49 9.28 8.98 -3.03
C LYS A 49 10.56 9.64 -2.51
N ALA A 50 10.55 10.98 -2.47
CA ALA A 50 11.51 11.73 -1.69
C ALA A 50 11.28 11.48 -0.18
N ILE A 51 12.28 10.91 0.49
CA ILE A 51 12.29 10.64 1.92
C ILE A 51 13.21 11.66 2.59
N LYS A 52 12.81 12.17 3.75
CA LYS A 52 13.64 13.07 4.53
C LYS A 52 14.70 12.26 5.29
N ILE A 53 15.96 12.40 4.91
CA ILE A 53 17.10 11.75 5.55
C ILE A 53 18.03 12.85 6.05
N ASN A 54 18.32 12.87 7.34
CA ASN A 54 19.18 13.88 8.01
C ASN A 54 18.77 15.33 7.67
N GLY A 55 17.46 15.62 7.63
CA GLY A 55 16.93 16.95 7.34
C GLY A 55 16.75 17.29 5.86
N GLU A 56 17.31 16.53 4.93
CA GLU A 56 17.23 16.72 3.50
C GLU A 56 16.28 15.71 2.82
N TYR A 57 15.58 16.15 1.78
CA TYR A 57 14.75 15.24 0.97
C TYR A 57 15.61 14.55 -0.11
N LYS A 58 15.66 13.21 -0.07
CA LYS A 58 16.37 12.39 -1.06
C LYS A 58 15.42 11.40 -1.71
N ILE A 59 15.54 11.24 -3.03
CA ILE A 59 14.81 10.17 -3.73
C ILE A 59 15.51 8.85 -3.45
N VAL A 60 14.85 7.97 -2.71
CA VAL A 60 15.37 6.65 -2.39
C VAL A 60 14.76 5.64 -3.36
N LYS A 61 15.60 5.15 -4.27
CA LYS A 61 15.21 4.14 -5.27
C LYS A 61 15.30 2.72 -4.74
N ASP A 62 16.18 2.48 -3.76
CA ASP A 62 16.32 1.15 -3.15
C ASP A 62 15.10 0.80 -2.31
N PRO A 63 14.32 -0.23 -2.69
CA PRO A 63 13.14 -0.64 -1.95
C PRO A 63 13.43 -1.01 -0.50
N LEU A 64 14.58 -1.64 -0.22
CA LEU A 64 14.94 -2.05 1.13
C LEU A 64 15.21 -0.85 2.05
N GLN A 65 15.84 0.20 1.53
CA GLN A 65 16.02 1.45 2.28
C GLN A 65 14.69 2.15 2.57
N ARG A 66 13.73 2.08 1.63
CA ARG A 66 12.37 2.60 1.86
C ARG A 66 11.65 1.83 2.97
N ILE A 67 11.76 0.51 2.97
CA ILE A 67 11.18 -0.36 4.01
C ILE A 67 11.80 -0.03 5.37
N PHE A 68 13.12 0.13 5.46
CA PHE A 68 13.78 0.50 6.71
C PHE A 68 13.35 1.88 7.22
N HIS A 69 13.26 2.86 6.33
CA HIS A 69 12.78 4.19 6.70
C HIS A 69 11.35 4.13 7.25
N PHE A 70 10.44 3.41 6.58
CA PHE A 70 9.08 3.22 7.07
C PHE A 70 9.05 2.53 8.44
N TYR A 71 9.84 1.47 8.61
CA TYR A 71 9.94 0.72 9.86
C TYR A 71 10.43 1.58 11.03
N ASP A 72 11.38 2.47 10.78
CA ASP A 72 11.95 3.34 11.81
C ASP A 72 11.00 4.48 12.22
N GLU A 73 10.17 4.97 11.29
CA GLU A 73 9.30 6.14 11.53
C GLU A 73 7.89 5.77 11.99
N ASP A 74 7.43 4.53 11.79
CA ASP A 74 6.10 4.11 12.19
C ASP A 74 6.08 3.56 13.63
N PRO A 75 5.46 4.28 14.60
CA PRO A 75 5.43 3.85 16.00
C PRO A 75 4.72 2.52 16.22
N SER A 76 3.83 2.09 15.31
CA SER A 76 3.10 0.83 15.41
C SER A 76 4.03 -0.37 15.32
N TYR A 77 5.12 -0.24 14.57
CA TYR A 77 6.15 -1.27 14.42
C TYR A 77 7.26 -1.21 15.47
N SER A 78 7.40 -0.12 16.21
CA SER A 78 8.37 0.00 17.30
C SER A 78 8.15 -1.03 18.42
N ARG A 79 6.93 -1.58 18.52
CA ARG A 79 6.56 -2.65 19.48
C ARG A 79 6.87 -4.04 18.94
N VAL A 80 6.98 -4.22 17.64
CA VAL A 80 7.29 -5.49 16.98
C VAL A 80 8.79 -5.46 16.66
N ARG A 81 9.60 -6.10 17.48
CA ARG A 81 11.06 -6.06 17.37
C ARG A 81 11.58 -6.98 16.27
N PHE A 82 11.46 -6.53 15.01
CA PHE A 82 12.25 -7.13 13.94
C PHE A 82 13.64 -6.49 13.91
N LYS A 83 14.66 -7.32 13.71
CA LYS A 83 15.99 -6.80 13.40
C LYS A 83 16.05 -6.47 11.90
N ARG A 84 16.72 -5.36 11.52
CA ARG A 84 16.90 -5.02 10.10
C ARG A 84 17.49 -6.17 9.25
N PRO A 85 18.43 -7.01 9.75
CA PRO A 85 18.89 -8.19 9.02
C PRO A 85 17.77 -9.18 8.70
N GLU A 86 16.76 -9.36 9.58
CA GLU A 86 15.61 -10.26 9.35
C GLU A 86 14.73 -9.72 8.23
N ILE A 87 14.40 -8.44 8.27
CA ILE A 87 13.65 -7.75 7.20
C ILE A 87 14.40 -7.88 5.87
N SER A 88 15.72 -7.65 5.89
CA SER A 88 16.57 -7.76 4.71
C SER A 88 16.60 -9.20 4.16
N TYR A 89 16.68 -10.19 5.03
CA TYR A 89 16.68 -11.60 4.68
C TYR A 89 15.35 -11.98 3.98
N VAL A 90 14.22 -11.69 4.60
CA VAL A 90 12.90 -12.01 4.03
C VAL A 90 12.72 -11.31 2.69
N TYR A 91 12.99 -10.00 2.62
CA TYR A 91 12.85 -9.23 1.38
C TYR A 91 13.70 -9.80 0.23
N LYS A 92 14.99 -10.05 0.48
CA LYS A 92 15.93 -10.54 -0.53
C LYS A 92 15.56 -11.95 -1.03
N ASN A 93 15.21 -12.86 -0.09
CA ASN A 93 14.84 -14.22 -0.46
C ASN A 93 13.51 -14.29 -1.20
N PHE A 94 12.50 -13.50 -0.76
CA PHE A 94 11.24 -13.41 -1.48
C PHE A 94 11.41 -12.82 -2.88
N THR A 95 12.24 -11.79 -3.02
CA THR A 95 12.57 -11.20 -4.34
C THR A 95 13.31 -12.21 -5.23
N ARG A 96 14.27 -12.96 -4.65
CA ARG A 96 15.01 -14.03 -5.36
C ARG A 96 14.07 -15.14 -5.81
N PHE A 97 13.16 -15.59 -4.94
CA PHE A 97 12.13 -16.56 -5.27
C PHE A 97 11.26 -16.10 -6.46
N LYS A 98 10.71 -14.89 -6.39
CA LYS A 98 9.91 -14.33 -7.49
C LYS A 98 10.70 -14.29 -8.81
N ASN A 99 11.94 -13.85 -8.76
CA ASN A 99 12.79 -13.78 -9.95
C ASN A 99 13.10 -15.17 -10.53
N HIS A 100 13.37 -16.15 -9.67
CA HIS A 100 13.68 -17.52 -10.10
C HIS A 100 12.49 -18.17 -10.83
N TYR A 101 11.29 -18.02 -10.28
CA TYR A 101 10.08 -18.60 -10.85
C TYR A 101 9.35 -17.65 -11.82
N GLN A 102 9.95 -16.51 -12.16
CA GLN A 102 9.36 -15.48 -13.03
C GLN A 102 7.96 -15.03 -12.57
N MET A 103 7.75 -14.99 -11.27
CA MET A 103 6.49 -14.60 -10.64
C MET A 103 6.49 -13.11 -10.30
N ILE A 104 5.30 -12.53 -10.26
CA ILE A 104 5.04 -11.18 -9.76
C ILE A 104 3.86 -11.23 -8.79
N ASP A 105 3.92 -10.45 -7.73
CA ASP A 105 2.78 -10.21 -6.85
C ASP A 105 2.02 -8.93 -7.27
N PHE A 106 0.91 -8.64 -6.58
CA PHE A 106 0.09 -7.48 -6.87
C PHE A 106 0.85 -6.16 -6.69
N ASP A 107 1.71 -6.06 -5.68
CA ASP A 107 2.52 -4.87 -5.45
C ASP A 107 3.51 -4.65 -6.59
N ASP A 108 4.14 -5.75 -7.09
CA ASP A 108 5.03 -5.68 -8.24
C ASP A 108 4.30 -5.22 -9.50
N MET A 109 3.04 -5.60 -9.69
CA MET A 109 2.24 -5.13 -10.82
C MET A 109 2.07 -3.61 -10.79
N LEU A 110 1.75 -3.07 -9.61
CA LEU A 110 1.63 -1.63 -9.42
C LEU A 110 2.98 -0.92 -9.63
N GLU A 111 4.05 -1.39 -8.97
CA GLU A 111 5.39 -0.80 -9.09
C GLU A 111 5.90 -0.84 -10.54
N LYS A 112 5.76 -1.98 -11.23
CA LYS A 112 6.16 -2.12 -12.63
C LYS A 112 5.37 -1.22 -13.57
N SER A 113 4.08 -1.00 -13.30
CA SER A 113 3.25 -0.10 -14.10
C SER A 113 3.73 1.37 -14.04
N LEU A 114 4.47 1.72 -12.99
CA LEU A 114 5.04 3.07 -12.80
C LEU A 114 6.40 3.27 -13.49
N VAL A 115 7.04 2.21 -13.96
CA VAL A 115 8.29 2.32 -14.72
C VAL A 115 8.07 3.15 -15.99
N LYS A 116 9.07 3.98 -16.35
CA LYS A 116 8.96 4.98 -17.42
C LYS A 116 8.53 4.43 -18.77
N ASN A 117 8.91 3.19 -19.09
CA ASN A 117 8.69 2.59 -20.42
C ASN A 117 7.30 1.95 -20.59
N ILE A 118 6.48 1.97 -19.54
CA ILE A 118 5.10 1.47 -19.64
C ILE A 118 4.20 2.68 -19.79
N GLU A 119 3.56 2.80 -20.95
CA GLU A 119 2.54 3.81 -21.22
C GLU A 119 1.16 3.17 -21.20
N PHE A 120 0.24 3.83 -20.52
CA PHE A 120 -1.16 3.44 -20.58
C PHE A 120 -1.79 3.98 -21.86
N LYS A 121 -2.67 3.18 -22.45
CA LYS A 121 -3.48 3.63 -23.59
C LYS A 121 -4.32 4.84 -23.18
N PRO A 122 -4.55 5.77 -24.07
CA PRO A 122 -5.46 6.87 -23.80
C PRO A 122 -6.88 6.36 -23.60
N TYR A 123 -7.54 6.85 -22.57
CA TYR A 123 -8.96 6.57 -22.31
C TYR A 123 -9.76 7.85 -22.42
N LYS A 124 -11.00 7.75 -22.94
CA LYS A 124 -11.93 8.90 -22.92
C LYS A 124 -12.42 9.17 -21.50
N LEU A 125 -12.69 8.12 -20.76
CA LEU A 125 -13.21 8.20 -19.41
C LEU A 125 -12.56 7.12 -18.55
N VAL A 126 -12.10 7.49 -17.37
CA VAL A 126 -11.67 6.59 -16.29
C VAL A 126 -12.53 6.86 -15.07
N LEU A 127 -13.15 5.82 -14.55
CA LEU A 127 -13.92 5.86 -13.31
C LEU A 127 -13.13 5.15 -12.21
N VAL A 128 -12.96 5.80 -11.07
CA VAL A 128 -12.33 5.23 -9.89
C VAL A 128 -13.35 5.21 -8.78
N ASP A 129 -13.76 4.01 -8.39
CA ASP A 129 -14.69 3.80 -7.28
C ASP A 129 -13.92 3.53 -5.98
N GLU A 130 -14.55 3.82 -4.83
CA GLU A 130 -13.97 3.68 -3.49
C GLU A 130 -12.59 4.39 -3.37
N ALA A 131 -12.49 5.57 -3.96
CA ALA A 131 -11.23 6.30 -4.09
C ALA A 131 -10.57 6.63 -2.74
N GLN A 132 -11.32 6.72 -1.64
CA GLN A 132 -10.80 6.93 -0.30
C GLN A 132 -9.94 5.77 0.23
N ASP A 133 -10.10 4.57 -0.35
CA ASP A 133 -9.39 3.37 0.09
C ASP A 133 -8.07 3.12 -0.64
N LEU A 134 -7.75 3.97 -1.60
CA LEU A 134 -6.51 3.84 -2.37
C LEU A 134 -5.29 4.25 -1.56
N SER A 135 -4.24 3.44 -1.65
CA SER A 135 -2.91 3.73 -1.13
C SER A 135 -2.17 4.76 -1.99
N LYS A 136 -1.07 5.32 -1.46
CA LYS A 136 -0.23 6.25 -2.25
C LYS A 136 0.33 5.62 -3.52
N LEU A 137 0.67 4.31 -3.46
CA LEU A 137 1.17 3.58 -4.63
C LEU A 137 0.10 3.49 -5.72
N GLU A 138 -1.15 3.15 -5.34
CA GLU A 138 -2.29 3.08 -6.25
C GLU A 138 -2.63 4.47 -6.82
N TRP A 139 -2.60 5.52 -6.00
CA TRP A 139 -2.78 6.89 -6.47
C TRP A 139 -1.73 7.33 -7.50
N GLN A 140 -0.49 6.86 -7.38
CA GLN A 140 0.54 7.13 -8.40
C GLN A 140 0.20 6.46 -9.73
N VAL A 141 -0.35 5.24 -9.70
CA VAL A 141 -0.83 4.54 -10.90
C VAL A 141 -2.00 5.31 -11.52
N ILE A 142 -3.00 5.68 -10.73
CA ILE A 142 -4.14 6.50 -11.22
C ILE A 142 -3.65 7.82 -11.82
N SER A 143 -2.71 8.50 -11.15
CA SER A 143 -2.13 9.74 -11.67
C SER A 143 -1.42 9.53 -13.02
N LYS A 144 -0.77 8.39 -13.22
CA LYS A 144 -0.12 8.05 -14.49
C LYS A 144 -1.14 7.77 -15.59
N ILE A 145 -2.22 7.05 -15.27
CA ILE A 145 -3.32 6.79 -16.20
C ILE A 145 -4.01 8.11 -16.59
N ALA A 146 -4.26 8.97 -15.61
CA ALA A 146 -4.96 10.24 -15.80
C ALA A 146 -4.25 11.20 -16.76
N ARG A 147 -2.92 11.09 -16.92
CA ARG A 147 -2.16 11.95 -17.86
C ARG A 147 -2.61 11.82 -19.31
N ASN A 148 -3.09 10.64 -19.70
CA ASN A 148 -3.51 10.30 -21.05
C ASN A 148 -5.03 10.08 -21.12
N THR A 149 -5.79 10.60 -20.16
CA THR A 149 -7.24 10.40 -20.04
C THR A 149 -7.93 11.76 -20.28
N GLU A 150 -9.00 11.77 -21.08
CA GLU A 150 -9.77 12.99 -21.33
C GLU A 150 -10.58 13.40 -20.08
N GLU A 151 -11.19 12.43 -19.40
CA GLU A 151 -12.02 12.66 -18.22
C GLU A 151 -11.72 11.61 -17.13
N LEU A 152 -11.47 12.07 -15.92
CA LEU A 152 -11.30 11.24 -14.72
C LEU A 152 -12.40 11.56 -13.72
N VAL A 153 -13.16 10.54 -13.35
CA VAL A 153 -14.19 10.63 -12.31
C VAL A 153 -13.78 9.80 -11.12
N LEU A 154 -13.68 10.45 -9.96
CA LEU A 154 -13.36 9.82 -8.69
C LEU A 154 -14.64 9.77 -7.85
N VAL A 155 -14.98 8.60 -7.35
CA VAL A 155 -16.13 8.39 -6.47
C VAL A 155 -15.63 7.78 -5.17
N GLY A 156 -16.12 8.25 -4.04
CA GLY A 156 -15.72 7.75 -2.74
C GLY A 156 -16.45 8.44 -1.60
N ASP A 157 -16.28 7.90 -0.41
CA ASP A 157 -16.81 8.43 0.84
C ASP A 157 -15.69 8.41 1.90
N ASP A 158 -15.14 9.56 2.21
CA ASP A 158 -14.01 9.70 3.13
C ASP A 158 -14.36 9.29 4.57
N ASP A 159 -15.62 9.38 4.97
CA ASP A 159 -16.13 8.89 6.25
C ASP A 159 -16.10 7.34 6.34
N GLN A 160 -16.02 6.64 5.20
CA GLN A 160 -15.90 5.17 5.11
C GLN A 160 -14.48 4.66 4.96
N SER A 161 -13.46 5.52 5.03
CA SER A 161 -12.06 5.10 4.92
C SER A 161 -11.61 4.34 6.16
N ILE A 162 -11.54 3.00 6.04
CA ILE A 162 -11.15 2.09 7.13
C ILE A 162 -9.85 1.33 6.84
N TYR A 163 -9.26 1.49 5.66
CA TYR A 163 -8.09 0.74 5.21
C TYR A 163 -6.75 1.45 5.43
N GLY A 164 -6.70 2.43 6.35
CA GLY A 164 -5.44 3.08 6.72
C GLY A 164 -4.34 2.10 7.16
N TRP A 165 -4.72 0.98 7.78
CA TRP A 165 -3.82 -0.10 8.18
C TRP A 165 -3.13 -0.82 7.01
N LYS A 166 -3.65 -0.69 5.78
CA LYS A 166 -3.01 -1.22 4.56
C LYS A 166 -2.40 -0.11 3.68
N GLY A 167 -2.26 1.10 4.21
CA GLY A 167 -1.59 2.21 3.56
C GLY A 167 -2.49 3.13 2.74
N SER A 168 -3.83 3.01 2.84
CA SER A 168 -4.73 3.98 2.21
C SER A 168 -4.61 5.37 2.85
N ASP A 169 -4.84 6.40 2.07
CA ASP A 169 -4.79 7.79 2.52
C ASP A 169 -5.92 8.60 1.88
N ALA A 170 -7.08 8.65 2.56
CA ALA A 170 -8.26 9.37 2.11
C ALA A 170 -8.01 10.87 1.85
N ARG A 171 -6.96 11.44 2.49
CA ARG A 171 -6.60 12.85 2.26
C ARG A 171 -6.17 13.12 0.83
N ILE A 172 -5.66 12.11 0.11
CA ILE A 172 -5.30 12.24 -1.30
C ILE A 172 -6.57 12.42 -2.15
N PHE A 173 -7.61 11.62 -1.88
CA PHE A 173 -8.92 11.75 -2.52
C PHE A 173 -9.52 13.13 -2.28
N GLN A 174 -9.61 13.56 -1.01
CA GLN A 174 -10.18 14.87 -0.63
C GLN A 174 -9.44 16.05 -1.27
N LYS A 175 -8.10 15.95 -1.39
CA LYS A 175 -7.24 17.01 -1.93
C LYS A 175 -6.91 16.85 -3.40
N TRP A 176 -7.60 15.93 -4.10
CA TRP A 176 -7.37 15.76 -5.54
C TRP A 176 -7.65 17.07 -6.28
N PRO A 177 -6.74 17.53 -7.13
CA PRO A 177 -6.90 18.80 -7.80
C PRO A 177 -8.05 18.74 -8.81
N CYS A 178 -9.16 19.36 -8.46
CA CYS A 178 -10.32 19.54 -9.34
C CYS A 178 -10.95 20.90 -9.11
N LYS A 179 -11.68 21.37 -10.11
CA LYS A 179 -12.45 22.62 -9.97
C LYS A 179 -13.64 22.39 -9.04
N LYS A 180 -13.99 23.39 -8.23
CA LYS A 180 -15.08 23.31 -7.26
C LYS A 180 -16.43 22.94 -7.90
N GLU A 181 -16.70 23.43 -9.10
CA GLU A 181 -17.90 23.11 -9.88
C GLU A 181 -17.96 21.66 -10.37
N CYS A 182 -16.84 20.90 -10.32
CA CYS A 182 -16.79 19.48 -10.69
C CYS A 182 -17.06 18.57 -9.48
N VAL A 183 -17.09 19.10 -8.27
CA VAL A 183 -17.42 18.33 -7.07
C VAL A 183 -18.92 18.18 -6.94
N ARG A 184 -19.38 16.96 -6.73
CA ARG A 184 -20.80 16.61 -6.53
C ARG A 184 -20.94 15.73 -5.30
N SER A 185 -22.00 15.97 -4.54
CA SER A 185 -22.38 15.13 -3.42
C SER A 185 -23.63 14.32 -3.79
N LEU A 186 -23.71 13.08 -3.30
CA LEU A 186 -24.88 12.22 -3.43
C LEU A 186 -25.61 12.16 -2.09
N PRO A 187 -26.57 13.09 -1.83
CA PRO A 187 -27.12 13.28 -0.47
C PRO A 187 -28.15 12.21 -0.07
N LYS A 188 -28.58 11.36 -1.00
CA LYS A 188 -29.62 10.36 -0.75
C LYS A 188 -29.06 8.95 -0.75
N THR A 189 -29.27 8.23 0.36
CA THR A 189 -29.00 6.79 0.42
C THR A 189 -30.20 5.98 -0.07
N TYR A 190 -29.91 4.94 -0.83
CA TYR A 190 -30.88 3.91 -1.24
C TYR A 190 -30.60 2.55 -0.59
N ARG A 191 -29.51 2.47 0.17
CA ARG A 191 -29.03 1.24 0.81
C ARG A 191 -29.57 1.07 2.23
N LEU A 192 -29.67 2.18 2.97
CA LEU A 192 -29.97 2.13 4.39
C LEU A 192 -31.48 2.36 4.66
N PRO A 193 -32.12 1.52 5.49
CA PRO A 193 -33.43 1.80 6.03
C PRO A 193 -33.45 3.12 6.83
N PRO A 194 -34.55 3.88 6.85
CA PRO A 194 -34.60 5.20 7.50
C PRO A 194 -34.17 5.21 8.98
N ALA A 195 -34.49 4.14 9.73
CA ALA A 195 -34.11 4.02 11.13
C ALA A 195 -32.58 3.87 11.29
N VAL A 196 -31.94 3.06 10.47
CA VAL A 196 -30.48 2.88 10.46
C VAL A 196 -29.79 4.16 10.01
N TYR A 197 -30.33 4.81 8.98
CA TYR A 197 -29.78 6.08 8.48
C TYR A 197 -29.73 7.15 9.57
N LYS A 198 -30.80 7.28 10.41
CA LYS A 198 -30.80 8.24 11.53
C LYS A 198 -29.66 7.98 12.53
N VAL A 199 -29.37 6.72 12.82
CA VAL A 199 -28.27 6.34 13.72
C VAL A 199 -26.91 6.67 13.09
N VAL A 200 -26.73 6.31 11.82
CA VAL A 200 -25.50 6.64 11.08
C VAL A 200 -25.22 8.12 11.04
N MET A 201 -26.25 8.95 10.73
CA MET A 201 -26.10 10.40 10.70
C MET A 201 -25.73 11.00 12.06
N LYS A 202 -26.23 10.40 13.17
CA LYS A 202 -25.84 10.82 14.51
C LYS A 202 -24.36 10.52 14.78
N ILE A 203 -23.91 9.28 14.48
CA ILE A 203 -22.50 8.86 14.64
C ILE A 203 -21.60 9.73 13.76
N GLN A 204 -21.98 9.94 12.51
CA GLN A 204 -21.23 10.76 11.57
C GLN A 204 -21.06 12.20 12.05
N GLY A 205 -22.10 12.77 12.72
CA GLY A 205 -22.00 14.09 13.33
C GLY A 205 -21.02 14.18 14.52
N GLU A 206 -20.68 13.05 15.13
CA GLU A 206 -19.73 12.94 16.25
C GLU A 206 -18.28 12.71 15.80
N ILE A 207 -18.05 12.40 14.52
CA ILE A 207 -16.70 12.23 13.97
C ILE A 207 -16.00 13.59 13.92
N GLN A 208 -15.07 13.80 14.86
CA GLN A 208 -14.43 15.11 15.12
C GLN A 208 -13.40 15.53 14.05
N HIS A 209 -13.04 14.67 13.10
CA HIS A 209 -11.99 14.90 12.12
C HIS A 209 -12.50 14.85 10.68
N ARG A 210 -13.65 15.43 10.43
CA ARG A 210 -14.01 15.74 9.05
C ARG A 210 -13.00 16.76 8.54
N LEU A 211 -12.24 16.34 7.59
CA LEU A 211 -11.38 17.23 6.82
C LEU A 211 -12.32 18.07 5.95
N GLY A 212 -12.81 19.18 6.53
CA GLY A 212 -13.59 20.18 5.83
C GLY A 212 -12.73 21.00 4.87
#